data_2da93b8e743a2720d3fa31c20e072eef
#
_entry.id   2da93b8e743a2720d3fa31c20e072eef
#
_cell.length_a   1.000
_cell.length_b   1.000
_cell.length_c   1.000
_cell.angle_alpha   90.00
_cell.angle_beta   90.00
_cell.angle_gamma   90.00
#
_symmetry.space_group_name_H-M   'P 1'
#
loop_
_entity.id
_entity.type
_entity.pdbx_description
1 polymer ?
#
loop_
_entity_poly.entity_id
_entity_poly.type
_entity_poly.pdbx_seq_one_letter_code
_entity_poly.pdbx_strand_id
1 'polypeptide(L)'
;LPPEKAPTYRDRAIFSDLDQSLLGDREALPEFAEFLRRNERTVTFGIATGRTFGSALAVMRKYGIPRPDVLISGLGTRIHYRTVLSEDRAWTDHIDHDWSRPRIERLLRDEPGLKLQPQGRQNEFKLSYFYDPELAKPVDGLVDLLHRNELTANVINSFGQFIDIIPARASKGLALRWVALRLGIPLEHILVAGGSGADEDLMRGNALAVVVANRHGEELSDLVDVERVYFARAPYARGILEAVDHYDFLGKGAGDPADTVPESGTSPS
;
A
#
# COMPACT_ATOMS: atom_id res chain seq x y z
N LEU A 1 1.36 19.91 26.71
CA LEU A 1 1.18 20.10 25.27
C LEU A 1 -0.31 20.22 25.01
N PRO A 2 -0.79 21.23 24.23
CA PRO A 2 -2.20 21.30 23.88
C PRO A 2 -2.59 20.02 23.14
N PRO A 3 -3.84 19.51 23.30
CA PRO A 3 -4.28 18.34 22.58
C PRO A 3 -4.16 18.63 21.08
N GLU A 4 -3.34 17.83 20.40
CA GLU A 4 -3.22 17.89 18.95
C GLU A 4 -4.63 17.74 18.38
N LYS A 5 -5.05 18.68 17.53
CA LYS A 5 -6.35 18.60 16.88
C LYS A 5 -6.44 17.24 16.23
N ALA A 6 -7.41 16.43 16.65
CA ALA A 6 -7.71 15.17 16.00
C ALA A 6 -7.77 15.41 14.48
N PRO A 7 -7.10 14.58 13.67
CA PRO A 7 -7.16 14.76 12.23
C PRO A 7 -8.63 14.78 11.82
N THR A 8 -9.01 15.71 10.97
CA THR A 8 -10.34 15.76 10.35
C THR A 8 -10.54 14.43 9.64
N TYR A 9 -11.38 13.57 10.21
CA TYR A 9 -11.62 12.25 9.66
C TYR A 9 -12.33 12.40 8.32
N ARG A 10 -11.62 12.03 7.27
CA ARG A 10 -12.17 11.83 5.95
C ARG A 10 -12.82 10.44 5.96
N ASP A 11 -13.97 10.31 5.33
CA ASP A 11 -14.74 9.07 5.35
C ASP A 11 -14.24 8.02 4.32
N ARG A 12 -13.31 8.41 3.45
CA ARG A 12 -12.75 7.55 2.38
C ARG A 12 -11.23 7.63 2.35
N ALA A 13 -10.61 6.57 1.81
CA ALA A 13 -9.17 6.56 1.60
C ALA A 13 -8.79 5.87 0.30
N ILE A 14 -7.72 6.34 -0.33
CA ILE A 14 -7.06 5.67 -1.46
C ILE A 14 -5.65 5.34 -1.03
N PHE A 15 -5.28 4.05 -1.10
CA PHE A 15 -3.93 3.58 -0.88
C PHE A 15 -3.37 2.97 -2.17
N SER A 16 -2.20 3.42 -2.60
CA SER A 16 -1.55 2.88 -3.78
C SER A 16 -0.14 2.40 -3.47
N ASP A 17 0.30 1.34 -4.15
CA ASP A 17 1.72 1.10 -4.28
C ASP A 17 2.37 2.21 -5.12
N LEU A 18 3.70 2.34 -5.02
CA LEU A 18 4.46 3.32 -5.78
C LEU A 18 4.94 2.76 -7.11
N ASP A 19 5.67 1.65 -7.04
CA ASP A 19 6.37 1.09 -8.19
C ASP A 19 5.38 0.36 -9.10
N GLN A 20 5.38 0.73 -10.39
CA GLN A 20 4.45 0.16 -11.38
C GLN A 20 2.95 0.34 -11.06
N SER A 21 2.60 1.19 -10.09
CA SER A 21 1.20 1.55 -9.78
C SER A 21 0.95 3.04 -9.94
N LEU A 22 1.71 3.90 -9.26
CA LEU A 22 1.70 5.35 -9.51
C LEU A 22 2.80 5.79 -10.46
N LEU A 23 3.96 5.11 -10.40
CA LEU A 23 5.15 5.47 -11.16
C LEU A 23 5.20 4.71 -12.49
N GLY A 24 5.37 5.47 -13.59
CA GLY A 24 5.53 4.92 -14.94
C GLY A 24 4.91 5.80 -16.02
N ASP A 25 3.77 6.43 -15.75
CA ASP A 25 3.13 7.38 -16.65
C ASP A 25 3.26 8.81 -16.10
N ARG A 26 4.03 9.65 -16.84
CA ARG A 26 4.28 11.04 -16.43
C ARG A 26 3.10 11.96 -16.71
N GLU A 27 2.21 11.59 -17.61
CA GLU A 27 1.02 12.38 -17.95
C GLU A 27 -0.13 12.10 -16.99
N ALA A 28 -0.31 10.87 -16.58
CA ALA A 28 -1.38 10.48 -15.66
C ALA A 28 -1.15 10.94 -14.22
N LEU A 29 0.09 11.10 -13.81
CA LEU A 29 0.42 11.48 -12.42
C LEU A 29 -0.10 12.88 -12.05
N PRO A 30 0.02 13.93 -12.89
CA PRO A 30 -0.61 15.24 -12.64
C PRO A 30 -2.14 15.17 -12.54
N GLU A 31 -2.81 14.34 -13.34
CA GLU A 31 -4.26 14.15 -13.29
C GLU A 31 -4.68 13.55 -11.93
N PHE A 32 -3.95 12.53 -11.49
CA PHE A 32 -4.18 11.92 -10.18
C PHE A 32 -3.89 12.89 -9.03
N ALA A 33 -2.82 13.68 -9.13
CA ALA A 33 -2.50 14.70 -8.13
C ALA A 33 -3.59 15.78 -8.04
N GLU A 34 -4.15 16.20 -9.16
CA GLU A 34 -5.25 17.15 -9.22
C GLU A 34 -6.54 16.54 -8.64
N PHE A 35 -6.83 15.27 -8.95
CA PHE A 35 -7.94 14.53 -8.33
C PHE A 35 -7.82 14.53 -6.80
N LEU A 36 -6.64 14.20 -6.25
CA LEU A 36 -6.41 14.22 -4.81
C LEU A 36 -6.59 15.62 -4.20
N ARG A 37 -6.12 16.67 -4.90
CA ARG A 37 -6.25 18.06 -4.45
C ARG A 37 -7.72 18.49 -4.38
N ARG A 38 -8.52 18.13 -5.39
CA ARG A 38 -9.97 18.46 -5.38
C ARG A 38 -10.73 17.75 -4.28
N ASN A 39 -10.28 16.55 -3.90
CA ASN A 39 -10.95 15.68 -2.93
C ASN A 39 -10.22 15.63 -1.58
N GLU A 40 -9.32 16.57 -1.27
CA GLU A 40 -8.50 16.55 -0.06
C GLU A 40 -9.29 16.58 1.25
N ARG A 41 -10.54 17.03 1.22
CA ARG A 41 -11.44 17.08 2.37
C ARG A 41 -12.22 15.79 2.61
N THR A 42 -12.33 14.96 1.59
CA THR A 42 -13.12 13.72 1.59
C THR A 42 -12.24 12.48 1.58
N VAL A 43 -11.12 12.53 0.84
CA VAL A 43 -10.25 11.37 0.61
C VAL A 43 -8.95 11.51 1.39
N THR A 44 -8.62 10.50 2.19
CA THR A 44 -7.30 10.30 2.76
C THR A 44 -6.41 9.62 1.71
N PHE A 45 -5.26 10.21 1.42
CA PHE A 45 -4.29 9.60 0.51
C PHE A 45 -3.21 8.87 1.28
N GLY A 46 -3.03 7.59 0.97
CA GLY A 46 -2.01 6.71 1.52
C GLY A 46 -1.13 6.08 0.45
N ILE A 47 0.07 5.70 0.84
CA ILE A 47 0.98 4.89 0.03
C ILE A 47 1.34 3.64 0.81
N ALA A 48 1.33 2.47 0.13
CA ALA A 48 1.73 1.19 0.69
C ALA A 48 2.80 0.54 -0.22
N THR A 49 4.08 0.64 0.17
CA THR A 49 5.21 0.28 -0.70
C THR A 49 6.20 -0.69 -0.05
N GLY A 50 6.86 -1.49 -0.89
CA GLY A 50 8.01 -2.32 -0.48
C GLY A 50 9.29 -1.52 -0.21
N ARG A 51 9.34 -0.24 -0.65
CA ARG A 51 10.49 0.63 -0.41
C ARG A 51 10.69 0.94 1.06
N THR A 52 11.94 1.18 1.46
CA THR A 52 12.22 1.78 2.78
C THR A 52 11.68 3.21 2.83
N PHE A 53 11.38 3.70 4.03
CA PHE A 53 10.83 5.04 4.26
C PHE A 53 11.61 6.15 3.52
N GLY A 54 12.94 6.19 3.68
CA GLY A 54 13.78 7.19 3.02
C GLY A 54 13.77 7.07 1.49
N SER A 55 13.77 5.84 0.96
CA SER A 55 13.69 5.57 -0.48
C SER A 55 12.35 6.00 -1.06
N ALA A 56 11.25 5.73 -0.36
CA ALA A 56 9.90 6.16 -0.77
C ALA A 56 9.82 7.69 -0.86
N LEU A 57 10.26 8.40 0.19
CA LEU A 57 10.27 9.88 0.19
C LEU A 57 11.14 10.48 -0.92
N ALA A 58 12.31 9.88 -1.21
CA ALA A 58 13.18 10.35 -2.28
C ALA A 58 12.52 10.23 -3.66
N VAL A 59 11.88 9.09 -3.90
CA VAL A 59 11.16 8.81 -5.16
C VAL A 59 9.94 9.74 -5.31
N MET A 60 9.15 9.89 -4.27
CA MET A 60 7.98 10.78 -4.29
C MET A 60 8.38 12.23 -4.63
N ARG A 61 9.46 12.73 -4.01
CA ARG A 61 10.00 14.07 -4.35
C ARG A 61 10.47 14.16 -5.79
N LYS A 62 11.18 13.15 -6.26
CA LYS A 62 11.72 13.11 -7.64
C LYS A 62 10.62 13.20 -8.70
N TYR A 63 9.49 12.56 -8.46
CA TYR A 63 8.39 12.46 -9.43
C TYR A 63 7.21 13.40 -9.14
N GLY A 64 7.32 14.25 -8.11
CA GLY A 64 6.25 15.20 -7.76
C GLY A 64 4.97 14.55 -7.23
N ILE A 65 5.08 13.35 -6.63
CA ILE A 65 3.92 12.69 -6.01
C ILE A 65 3.47 13.49 -4.79
N PRO A 66 2.18 13.78 -4.65
CA PRO A 66 1.65 14.45 -3.47
C PRO A 66 2.06 13.73 -2.17
N ARG A 67 2.33 14.49 -1.14
CA ARG A 67 2.68 13.93 0.16
C ARG A 67 1.48 13.19 0.74
N PRO A 68 1.60 11.87 1.01
CA PRO A 68 0.49 11.11 1.56
C PRO A 68 0.19 11.51 3.02
N ASP A 69 -1.04 11.29 3.43
CA ASP A 69 -1.46 11.39 4.83
C ASP A 69 -0.90 10.23 5.65
N VAL A 70 -0.76 9.04 5.01
CA VAL A 70 -0.19 7.83 5.61
C VAL A 70 0.80 7.20 4.64
N LEU A 71 1.99 6.84 5.14
CA LEU A 71 2.99 6.08 4.41
C LEU A 71 3.25 4.75 5.10
N ILE A 72 2.76 3.67 4.50
CA ILE A 72 3.09 2.30 4.83
C ILE A 72 4.31 1.91 3.99
N SER A 73 5.44 1.62 4.62
CA SER A 73 6.70 1.33 3.94
C SER A 73 7.30 0.00 4.39
N GLY A 74 8.30 -0.49 3.64
CA GLY A 74 8.97 -1.75 3.94
C GLY A 74 8.05 -2.96 3.93
N LEU A 75 7.09 -3.03 2.98
CA LEU A 75 6.08 -4.11 2.90
C LEU A 75 5.16 -4.18 4.14
N GLY A 76 4.83 -3.03 4.72
CA GLY A 76 3.97 -2.98 5.91
C GLY A 76 4.71 -3.05 7.23
N THR A 77 6.04 -3.07 7.25
CA THR A 77 6.80 -3.11 8.50
C THR A 77 6.91 -1.76 9.22
N ARG A 78 6.57 -0.66 8.54
CA ARG A 78 6.61 0.69 9.10
C ARG A 78 5.39 1.49 8.65
N ILE A 79 4.76 2.21 9.57
CA ILE A 79 3.65 3.13 9.32
C ILE A 79 4.05 4.52 9.82
N HIS A 80 3.88 5.53 8.96
CA HIS A 80 4.15 6.93 9.29
C HIS A 80 2.94 7.78 8.93
N TYR A 81 2.58 8.72 9.80
CA TYR A 81 1.49 9.67 9.61
C TYR A 81 2.01 11.06 9.26
N ARG A 82 1.26 11.77 8.40
CA ARG A 82 1.65 13.06 7.80
C ARG A 82 2.03 14.14 8.80
N THR A 83 1.30 14.23 9.92
CA THR A 83 1.33 15.39 10.82
C THR A 83 2.73 15.70 11.35
N VAL A 84 3.52 14.67 11.68
CA VAL A 84 4.89 14.82 12.20
C VAL A 84 5.87 13.81 11.59
N LEU A 85 5.48 13.05 10.56
CA LEU A 85 6.24 11.89 10.06
C LEU A 85 6.62 10.92 11.19
N SER A 86 5.78 10.89 12.25
CA SER A 86 6.01 10.00 13.37
C SER A 86 5.68 8.58 12.96
N GLU A 87 6.56 7.71 13.33
CA GLU A 87 6.36 6.28 13.21
C GLU A 87 5.33 5.80 14.22
N ASP A 88 4.43 4.90 13.83
CA ASP A 88 3.50 4.21 14.72
C ASP A 88 4.24 3.15 15.53
N ARG A 89 4.67 3.52 16.74
CA ARG A 89 5.38 2.60 17.64
C ARG A 89 4.53 1.43 18.09
N ALA A 90 3.23 1.63 18.31
CA ALA A 90 2.35 0.55 18.69
C ALA A 90 2.23 -0.51 17.58
N TRP A 91 2.35 -0.12 16.31
CA TRP A 91 2.45 -1.05 15.20
C TRP A 91 3.77 -1.82 15.24
N THR A 92 4.90 -1.15 15.43
CA THR A 92 6.20 -1.83 15.51
C THR A 92 6.29 -2.78 16.68
N ASP A 93 5.79 -2.41 17.86
CA ASP A 93 5.69 -3.29 19.02
C ASP A 93 4.80 -4.53 18.74
N HIS A 94 3.71 -4.34 17.98
CA HIS A 94 2.81 -5.43 17.59
C HIS A 94 3.47 -6.46 16.67
N ILE A 95 4.24 -6.01 15.68
CA ILE A 95 4.87 -6.90 14.70
C ILE A 95 6.18 -7.53 15.17
N ASP A 96 6.81 -6.99 16.21
CA ASP A 96 8.06 -7.52 16.80
C ASP A 96 7.88 -8.86 17.51
N HIS A 97 6.64 -9.25 17.78
CA HIS A 97 6.33 -10.52 18.45
C HIS A 97 6.85 -11.72 17.64
N ASP A 98 7.68 -12.53 18.26
CA ASP A 98 8.35 -13.71 17.70
C ASP A 98 9.25 -13.41 16.49
N TRP A 99 9.57 -12.15 16.23
CA TRP A 99 10.51 -11.77 15.19
C TRP A 99 11.95 -11.90 15.66
N SER A 100 12.77 -12.60 14.90
CA SER A 100 14.20 -12.70 15.18
C SER A 100 15.04 -12.56 13.90
N ARG A 101 15.26 -11.31 13.48
CA ARG A 101 16.11 -10.99 12.34
C ARG A 101 17.47 -11.73 12.36
N PRO A 102 18.24 -11.72 13.49
CA PRO A 102 19.56 -12.36 13.48
C PRO A 102 19.52 -13.88 13.29
N ARG A 103 18.45 -14.56 13.77
CA ARG A 103 18.28 -16.01 13.57
C ARG A 103 17.94 -16.32 12.12
N ILE A 104 17.03 -15.53 11.50
CA ILE A 104 16.64 -15.69 10.10
C ILE A 104 17.84 -15.44 9.18
N GLU A 105 18.56 -14.34 9.38
CA GLU A 105 19.72 -13.98 8.57
C GLU A 105 20.82 -15.04 8.65
N ARG A 106 21.05 -15.61 9.85
CA ARG A 106 22.00 -16.70 10.03
C ARG A 106 21.56 -17.98 9.31
N LEU A 107 20.27 -18.33 9.41
CA LEU A 107 19.72 -19.52 8.77
C LEU A 107 19.84 -19.47 7.23
N LEU A 108 19.59 -18.29 6.66
CA LEU A 108 19.52 -18.10 5.21
C LEU A 108 20.85 -17.63 4.58
N ARG A 109 21.90 -17.47 5.38
CA ARG A 109 23.20 -16.95 4.92
C ARG A 109 23.79 -17.73 3.77
N ASP A 110 23.72 -19.05 3.86
CA ASP A 110 24.32 -19.98 2.92
C ASP A 110 23.25 -20.72 2.09
N GLU A 111 21.99 -20.24 2.10
CA GLU A 111 20.92 -20.84 1.30
C GLU A 111 21.20 -20.58 -0.19
N PRO A 112 21.30 -21.64 -1.02
CA PRO A 112 21.56 -21.48 -2.44
C PRO A 112 20.52 -20.56 -3.11
N GLY A 113 20.96 -19.75 -4.07
CA GLY A 113 20.09 -18.85 -4.83
C GLY A 113 19.57 -17.63 -4.07
N LEU A 114 19.91 -17.48 -2.79
CA LEU A 114 19.61 -16.25 -2.01
C LEU A 114 20.88 -15.41 -1.82
N LYS A 115 20.81 -14.14 -2.19
CA LYS A 115 21.87 -13.16 -1.93
C LYS A 115 21.29 -11.92 -1.27
N LEU A 116 21.77 -11.61 -0.06
CA LEU A 116 21.31 -10.44 0.69
C LEU A 116 21.47 -9.16 -0.12
N GLN A 117 20.41 -8.35 -0.22
CA GLN A 117 20.45 -7.06 -0.89
C GLN A 117 21.23 -6.02 -0.06
N PRO A 118 21.68 -4.91 -0.69
CA PRO A 118 22.40 -3.84 0.01
C PRO A 118 21.63 -3.28 1.21
N GLN A 119 22.35 -2.75 2.20
CA GLN A 119 21.80 -2.22 3.46
C GLN A 119 20.64 -1.21 3.25
N GLY A 120 20.68 -0.39 2.21
CA GLY A 120 19.62 0.58 1.90
C GLY A 120 18.25 -0.06 1.53
N ARG A 121 18.22 -1.38 1.29
CA ARG A 121 16.99 -2.16 1.06
C ARG A 121 16.47 -2.86 2.31
N GLN A 122 17.31 -2.91 3.35
CA GLN A 122 17.02 -3.57 4.62
C GLN A 122 16.36 -2.61 5.61
N ASN A 123 15.63 -3.16 6.58
CA ASN A 123 15.29 -2.48 7.83
C ASN A 123 15.26 -3.48 8.99
N GLU A 124 14.99 -3.04 10.19
CA GLU A 124 14.93 -3.88 11.39
C GLU A 124 13.95 -5.06 11.24
N PHE A 125 12.83 -4.84 10.58
CA PHE A 125 11.75 -5.81 10.37
C PHE A 125 11.66 -6.34 8.94
N LYS A 126 12.70 -6.13 8.11
CA LYS A 126 12.72 -6.63 6.74
C LYS A 126 14.09 -7.10 6.32
N LEU A 127 14.16 -8.34 5.84
CA LEU A 127 15.31 -8.94 5.17
C LEU A 127 14.98 -9.11 3.69
N SER A 128 15.74 -8.44 2.84
CA SER A 128 15.55 -8.47 1.37
C SER A 128 16.70 -9.20 0.70
N TYR A 129 16.36 -10.16 -0.16
CA TYR A 129 17.32 -10.97 -0.92
C TYR A 129 17.07 -10.82 -2.43
N PHE A 130 18.12 -10.90 -3.23
CA PHE A 130 18.02 -11.32 -4.61
C PHE A 130 17.72 -12.81 -4.61
N TYR A 131 16.85 -13.24 -5.53
CA TYR A 131 16.35 -14.60 -5.62
C TYR A 131 16.61 -15.17 -7.00
N ASP A 132 17.30 -16.29 -7.05
CA ASP A 132 17.52 -17.09 -8.25
C ASP A 132 16.66 -18.34 -8.16
N PRO A 133 15.54 -18.42 -8.90
CA PRO A 133 14.61 -19.55 -8.80
C PRO A 133 15.16 -20.87 -9.31
N GLU A 134 16.25 -20.86 -10.09
CA GLU A 134 16.89 -22.09 -10.58
C GLU A 134 17.76 -22.76 -9.51
N LEU A 135 18.23 -21.98 -8.54
CA LEU A 135 19.13 -22.46 -7.48
C LEU A 135 18.45 -22.51 -6.11
N ALA A 136 17.55 -21.58 -5.85
CA ALA A 136 16.91 -21.44 -4.54
C ALA A 136 15.72 -22.39 -4.36
N LYS A 137 15.40 -22.69 -3.10
CA LYS A 137 14.11 -23.30 -2.77
C LYS A 137 12.95 -22.42 -3.23
N PRO A 138 11.83 -23.02 -3.67
CA PRO A 138 10.60 -22.26 -3.88
C PRO A 138 10.12 -21.60 -2.57
N VAL A 139 9.21 -20.62 -2.68
CA VAL A 139 8.70 -19.86 -1.51
C VAL A 139 8.24 -20.78 -0.39
N ASP A 140 7.43 -21.83 -0.71
CA ASP A 140 6.94 -22.78 0.29
C ASP A 140 8.09 -23.53 0.97
N GLY A 141 9.15 -23.88 0.19
CA GLY A 141 10.35 -24.51 0.74
C GLY A 141 11.14 -23.62 1.69
N LEU A 142 11.14 -22.31 1.46
CA LEU A 142 11.72 -21.32 2.38
C LEU A 142 10.86 -21.16 3.65
N VAL A 143 9.55 -21.14 3.51
CA VAL A 143 8.60 -21.14 4.64
C VAL A 143 8.80 -22.40 5.51
N ASP A 144 8.87 -23.57 4.88
CA ASP A 144 9.14 -24.82 5.60
C ASP A 144 10.50 -24.84 6.31
N LEU A 145 11.53 -24.25 5.68
CA LEU A 145 12.85 -24.13 6.28
C LEU A 145 12.80 -23.27 7.54
N LEU A 146 12.09 -22.13 7.51
CA LEU A 146 11.90 -21.26 8.66
C LEU A 146 11.16 -22.02 9.76
N HIS A 147 10.03 -22.65 9.47
CA HIS A 147 9.20 -23.37 10.45
C HIS A 147 9.95 -24.51 11.13
N ARG A 148 10.75 -25.30 10.39
CA ARG A 148 11.59 -26.37 10.99
C ARG A 148 12.64 -25.85 11.96
N ASN A 149 12.97 -24.57 11.88
CA ASN A 149 13.90 -23.88 12.77
C ASN A 149 13.19 -23.02 13.82
N GLU A 150 11.89 -23.24 14.04
CA GLU A 150 11.07 -22.51 15.00
C GLU A 150 11.10 -20.99 14.76
N LEU A 151 11.06 -20.59 13.48
CA LEU A 151 10.99 -19.21 13.04
C LEU A 151 9.69 -19.00 12.26
N THR A 152 8.90 -18.01 12.67
CA THR A 152 7.65 -17.66 12.02
C THR A 152 7.83 -16.30 11.32
N ALA A 153 7.70 -16.29 10.00
CA ALA A 153 7.84 -15.09 9.18
C ALA A 153 7.04 -15.21 7.88
N ASN A 154 6.66 -14.08 7.32
CA ASN A 154 6.12 -14.01 5.96
C ASN A 154 7.25 -13.95 4.95
N VAL A 155 7.16 -14.79 3.91
CA VAL A 155 8.09 -14.84 2.78
C VAL A 155 7.33 -14.31 1.56
N ILE A 156 7.76 -13.19 1.03
CA ILE A 156 7.11 -12.50 -0.09
C ILE A 156 8.02 -12.55 -1.30
N ASN A 157 7.53 -13.13 -2.39
CA ASN A 157 8.20 -13.09 -3.68
C ASN A 157 7.64 -11.90 -4.49
N SER A 158 8.53 -11.13 -5.08
CA SER A 158 8.18 -10.04 -5.98
C SER A 158 8.95 -10.19 -7.29
N PHE A 159 8.22 -10.09 -8.40
CA PHE A 159 8.77 -10.13 -9.77
C PHE A 159 9.58 -11.41 -10.08
N GLY A 160 9.40 -12.50 -9.33
CA GLY A 160 10.18 -13.72 -9.48
C GLY A 160 11.70 -13.59 -9.22
N GLN A 161 12.15 -12.44 -8.73
CA GLN A 161 13.58 -12.09 -8.58
C GLN A 161 13.97 -11.64 -7.18
N PHE A 162 13.00 -11.37 -6.33
CA PHE A 162 13.23 -10.85 -4.99
C PHE A 162 12.45 -11.64 -3.96
N ILE A 163 13.11 -11.96 -2.86
CA ILE A 163 12.48 -12.48 -1.65
C ILE A 163 12.65 -11.46 -0.54
N ASP A 164 11.54 -11.07 0.05
CA ASP A 164 11.50 -10.29 1.27
C ASP A 164 10.95 -11.13 2.41
N ILE A 165 11.62 -11.12 3.56
CA ILE A 165 11.20 -11.81 4.76
C ILE A 165 10.89 -10.76 5.81
N ILE A 166 9.66 -10.80 6.34
CA ILE A 166 9.13 -9.85 7.29
C ILE A 166 8.42 -10.58 8.44
N PRO A 167 8.16 -9.92 9.60
CA PRO A 167 7.42 -10.53 10.69
C PRO A 167 6.08 -11.12 10.23
N ALA A 168 5.68 -12.24 10.81
CA ALA A 168 4.41 -12.89 10.47
C ALA A 168 3.17 -11.99 10.67
N ARG A 169 3.27 -11.01 11.56
CA ARG A 169 2.21 -10.04 11.83
C ARG A 169 2.29 -8.79 10.96
N ALA A 170 3.22 -8.74 10.00
CA ALA A 170 3.39 -7.61 9.09
C ALA A 170 3.04 -7.99 7.66
N SER A 171 2.35 -7.11 6.98
CA SER A 171 2.13 -7.10 5.54
C SER A 171 1.54 -5.75 5.14
N LYS A 172 1.49 -5.43 3.84
CA LYS A 172 0.80 -4.22 3.37
C LYS A 172 -0.67 -4.21 3.80
N GLY A 173 -1.36 -5.36 3.68
CA GLY A 173 -2.77 -5.49 4.01
C GLY A 173 -3.03 -5.43 5.53
N LEU A 174 -2.20 -6.08 6.35
CA LEU A 174 -2.32 -5.97 7.81
C LEU A 174 -2.07 -4.55 8.30
N ALA A 175 -1.05 -3.88 7.76
CA ALA A 175 -0.78 -2.46 8.05
C ALA A 175 -1.93 -1.55 7.62
N LEU A 176 -2.54 -1.80 6.45
CA LEU A 176 -3.73 -1.07 6.00
C LEU A 176 -4.90 -1.24 6.98
N ARG A 177 -5.19 -2.47 7.41
CA ARG A 177 -6.28 -2.75 8.38
C ARG A 177 -6.04 -2.05 9.71
N TRP A 178 -4.79 -2.02 10.17
CA TRP A 178 -4.40 -1.28 11.37
C TRP A 178 -4.66 0.23 11.20
N VAL A 179 -4.24 0.80 10.07
CA VAL A 179 -4.47 2.22 9.75
C VAL A 179 -5.96 2.53 9.62
N ALA A 180 -6.74 1.69 8.93
CA ALA A 180 -8.18 1.85 8.78
C ALA A 180 -8.90 1.93 10.13
N LEU A 181 -8.55 1.02 11.05
CA LEU A 181 -9.08 1.02 12.41
C LEU A 181 -8.71 2.30 13.17
N ARG A 182 -7.46 2.75 13.04
CA ARG A 182 -6.96 3.96 13.70
C ARG A 182 -7.60 5.25 13.16
N LEU A 183 -7.90 5.27 11.87
CA LEU A 183 -8.56 6.42 11.22
C LEU A 183 -10.09 6.35 11.32
N GLY A 184 -10.64 5.22 11.77
CA GLY A 184 -12.10 5.01 11.82
C GLY A 184 -12.75 4.94 10.43
N ILE A 185 -11.98 4.57 9.38
CA ILE A 185 -12.47 4.43 8.01
C ILE A 185 -12.82 2.96 7.77
N PRO A 186 -14.08 2.61 7.45
CA PRO A 186 -14.45 1.26 7.07
C PRO A 186 -13.65 0.78 5.86
N LEU A 187 -13.28 -0.51 5.80
CA LEU A 187 -12.52 -1.05 4.68
C LEU A 187 -13.25 -0.90 3.35
N GLU A 188 -14.57 -1.00 3.35
CA GLU A 188 -15.45 -0.79 2.19
C GLU A 188 -15.35 0.63 1.60
N HIS A 189 -14.86 1.58 2.37
CA HIS A 189 -14.60 2.96 1.97
C HIS A 189 -13.14 3.22 1.58
N ILE A 190 -12.34 2.16 1.45
CA ILE A 190 -10.95 2.23 1.06
C ILE A 190 -10.77 1.60 -0.32
N LEU A 191 -10.17 2.35 -1.25
CA LEU A 191 -9.71 1.85 -2.53
C LEU A 191 -8.21 1.60 -2.45
N VAL A 192 -7.78 0.38 -2.77
CA VAL A 192 -6.37 0.01 -2.83
C VAL A 192 -5.94 -0.25 -4.27
N ALA A 193 -4.72 0.11 -4.62
CA ALA A 193 -4.18 -0.07 -5.96
C ALA A 193 -2.78 -0.70 -5.94
N GLY A 194 -2.55 -1.62 -6.84
CA GLY A 194 -1.27 -2.30 -7.00
C GLY A 194 -1.15 -3.04 -8.32
N GLY A 195 -0.01 -3.68 -8.55
CA GLY A 195 0.28 -4.39 -9.79
C GLY A 195 1.28 -5.53 -9.67
N SER A 196 1.63 -5.93 -8.44
CA SER A 196 2.58 -7.03 -8.19
C SER A 196 2.06 -7.99 -7.11
N GLY A 197 2.64 -9.19 -7.03
CA GLY A 197 2.29 -10.18 -6.00
C GLY A 197 2.44 -9.66 -4.56
N ALA A 198 3.32 -8.68 -4.35
CA ALA A 198 3.47 -8.01 -3.06
C ALA A 198 2.22 -7.18 -2.63
N ASP A 199 1.28 -6.94 -3.56
CA ASP A 199 0.04 -6.20 -3.31
C ASP A 199 -1.15 -7.12 -3.04
N GLU A 200 -1.00 -8.43 -3.21
CA GLU A 200 -2.10 -9.39 -3.11
C GLU A 200 -2.82 -9.29 -1.77
N ASP A 201 -2.09 -9.29 -0.65
CA ASP A 201 -2.69 -9.18 0.69
C ASP A 201 -3.36 -7.82 0.93
N LEU A 202 -2.90 -6.76 0.27
CA LEU A 202 -3.54 -5.45 0.28
C LEU A 202 -4.94 -5.51 -0.37
N MET A 203 -5.09 -6.32 -1.41
CA MET A 203 -6.31 -6.45 -2.23
C MET A 203 -7.30 -7.49 -1.70
N ARG A 204 -6.84 -8.42 -0.86
CA ARG A 204 -7.71 -9.42 -0.25
C ARG A 204 -8.49 -8.83 0.92
N GLY A 205 -9.76 -9.14 1.02
CA GLY A 205 -10.65 -8.71 2.09
C GLY A 205 -11.71 -7.71 1.66
N ASN A 206 -12.13 -6.81 2.54
CA ASN A 206 -13.30 -5.96 2.31
C ASN A 206 -12.98 -4.60 1.65
N ALA A 207 -11.71 -4.26 1.40
CA ALA A 207 -11.36 -3.08 0.65
C ALA A 207 -11.75 -3.24 -0.83
N LEU A 208 -12.13 -2.13 -1.47
CA LEU A 208 -12.20 -2.06 -2.93
C LEU A 208 -10.78 -2.11 -3.48
N ALA A 209 -10.54 -2.86 -4.54
CA ALA A 209 -9.20 -3.02 -5.07
C ALA A 209 -9.14 -2.80 -6.58
N VAL A 210 -8.02 -2.28 -7.05
CA VAL A 210 -7.71 -2.18 -8.48
C VAL A 210 -6.35 -2.77 -8.80
N VAL A 211 -6.34 -3.70 -9.74
CA VAL A 211 -5.13 -4.21 -10.38
C VAL A 211 -4.90 -3.39 -11.66
N VAL A 212 -3.81 -2.62 -11.72
CA VAL A 212 -3.49 -1.78 -12.87
C VAL A 212 -3.11 -2.62 -14.09
N ALA A 213 -3.39 -2.12 -15.32
CA ALA A 213 -3.20 -2.89 -16.56
C ALA A 213 -1.75 -3.33 -16.82
N ASN A 214 -0.79 -2.59 -16.29
CA ASN A 214 0.65 -2.90 -16.40
C ASN A 214 1.16 -3.81 -15.28
N ARG A 215 0.27 -4.61 -14.67
CA ARG A 215 0.65 -5.61 -13.66
C ARG A 215 1.76 -6.54 -14.14
N HIS A 216 2.54 -7.06 -13.22
CA HIS A 216 3.65 -7.95 -13.54
C HIS A 216 3.15 -9.38 -13.85
N GLY A 217 3.26 -9.78 -15.11
CA GLY A 217 2.97 -11.15 -15.57
C GLY A 217 1.60 -11.66 -15.11
N GLU A 218 1.57 -12.91 -14.67
CA GLU A 218 0.37 -13.59 -14.15
C GLU A 218 0.18 -13.39 -12.63
N GLU A 219 1.07 -12.61 -11.97
CA GLU A 219 0.85 -12.25 -10.57
C GLU A 219 -0.53 -11.59 -10.43
N LEU A 220 -1.25 -11.87 -9.35
CA LEU A 220 -2.61 -11.41 -9.08
C LEU A 220 -3.71 -12.01 -9.98
N SER A 221 -3.43 -12.95 -10.88
CA SER A 221 -4.47 -13.57 -11.72
C SER A 221 -5.52 -14.33 -10.90
N ASP A 222 -5.14 -14.85 -9.73
CA ASP A 222 -6.06 -15.53 -8.79
C ASP A 222 -7.09 -14.58 -8.15
N LEU A 223 -6.93 -13.26 -8.36
CA LEU A 223 -7.87 -12.26 -7.88
C LEU A 223 -8.99 -11.94 -8.89
N VAL A 224 -8.98 -12.52 -10.09
CA VAL A 224 -9.93 -12.18 -11.16
C VAL A 224 -11.39 -12.45 -10.79
N ASP A 225 -11.63 -13.47 -9.97
CA ASP A 225 -12.97 -13.85 -9.52
C ASP A 225 -13.35 -13.25 -8.15
N VAL A 226 -12.51 -12.37 -7.62
CA VAL A 226 -12.80 -11.68 -6.35
C VAL A 226 -13.66 -10.47 -6.61
N GLU A 227 -14.90 -10.46 -6.12
CA GLU A 227 -15.95 -9.46 -6.40
C GLU A 227 -15.49 -7.98 -6.23
N ARG A 228 -14.60 -7.73 -5.27
CA ARG A 228 -14.14 -6.36 -4.95
C ARG A 228 -12.84 -5.99 -5.63
N VAL A 229 -12.37 -6.77 -6.60
CA VAL A 229 -11.14 -6.52 -7.34
C VAL A 229 -11.46 -6.18 -8.79
N TYR A 230 -11.17 -4.96 -9.17
CA TYR A 230 -11.32 -4.47 -10.53
C TYR A 230 -9.98 -4.56 -11.28
N PHE A 231 -9.97 -5.17 -12.44
CA PHE A 231 -8.83 -5.20 -13.35
C PHE A 231 -8.97 -4.04 -14.34
N ALA A 232 -8.20 -2.97 -14.11
CA ALA A 232 -8.25 -1.78 -14.93
C ALA A 232 -7.71 -2.06 -16.34
N ARG A 233 -8.25 -1.35 -17.33
CA ARG A 233 -7.75 -1.34 -18.70
C ARG A 233 -6.60 -0.36 -18.90
N ALA A 234 -6.59 0.69 -18.09
CA ALA A 234 -5.55 1.69 -18.11
C ALA A 234 -4.38 1.32 -17.17
N PRO A 235 -3.14 1.64 -17.54
CA PRO A 235 -1.97 1.42 -16.70
C PRO A 235 -1.79 2.54 -15.67
N TYR A 236 -1.00 2.26 -14.63
CA TYR A 236 -0.53 3.23 -13.65
C TYR A 236 -1.66 4.05 -13.01
N ALA A 237 -1.42 5.33 -12.73
CA ALA A 237 -2.37 6.24 -12.10
C ALA A 237 -3.70 6.36 -12.85
N ARG A 238 -3.73 6.17 -14.18
CA ARG A 238 -4.99 6.15 -14.96
C ARG A 238 -5.87 4.97 -14.59
N GLY A 239 -5.27 3.80 -14.32
CA GLY A 239 -6.01 2.64 -13.84
C GLY A 239 -6.66 2.89 -12.46
N ILE A 240 -6.01 3.68 -11.60
CA ILE A 240 -6.58 4.07 -10.31
C ILE A 240 -7.77 5.01 -10.51
N LEU A 241 -7.66 6.00 -11.39
CA LEU A 241 -8.77 6.91 -11.72
C LEU A 241 -9.93 6.16 -12.37
N GLU A 242 -9.65 5.20 -13.27
CA GLU A 242 -10.65 4.31 -13.87
C GLU A 242 -11.43 3.54 -12.79
N ALA A 243 -10.74 3.05 -11.74
CA ALA A 243 -11.39 2.36 -10.63
C ALA A 243 -12.22 3.29 -9.75
N VAL A 244 -11.80 4.54 -9.56
CA VAL A 244 -12.61 5.56 -8.87
C VAL A 244 -13.96 5.72 -9.56
N ASP A 245 -13.97 5.80 -10.89
CA ASP A 245 -15.19 5.90 -11.69
C ASP A 245 -16.00 4.59 -11.69
N HIS A 246 -15.31 3.44 -11.83
CA HIS A 246 -15.93 2.12 -11.84
C HIS A 246 -16.74 1.85 -10.55
N TYR A 247 -16.19 2.20 -9.40
CA TYR A 247 -16.84 1.99 -8.11
C TYR A 247 -17.77 3.13 -7.69
N ASP A 248 -17.96 4.17 -8.50
CA ASP A 248 -18.58 5.43 -8.06
C ASP A 248 -18.04 5.86 -6.67
N PHE A 249 -16.72 5.77 -6.52
CA PHE A 249 -16.03 5.79 -5.23
C PHE A 249 -16.31 7.05 -4.40
N LEU A 250 -16.61 8.17 -5.03
CA LEU A 250 -16.96 9.41 -4.32
C LEU A 250 -18.47 9.51 -4.02
N GLY A 251 -19.30 8.65 -4.64
CA GLY A 251 -20.74 8.75 -4.63
C GLY A 251 -21.26 9.94 -5.45
N LYS A 252 -22.33 9.79 -6.18
CA LYS A 252 -22.95 10.87 -6.98
C LYS A 252 -23.56 12.01 -6.14
N GLY A 253 -23.28 12.05 -4.82
CA GLY A 253 -23.78 13.04 -3.89
C GLY A 253 -22.78 14.11 -3.46
N ALA A 254 -21.55 14.09 -3.93
CA ALA A 254 -20.57 15.16 -3.72
C ALA A 254 -20.72 16.24 -4.80
N GLY A 255 -21.95 16.69 -5.04
CA GLY A 255 -22.24 17.90 -5.82
C GLY A 255 -21.61 19.10 -5.12
N ASP A 256 -20.95 19.93 -5.91
CA ASP A 256 -20.33 21.20 -5.52
C ASP A 256 -21.29 22.01 -4.64
N PRO A 257 -20.92 22.46 -3.43
CA PRO A 257 -21.77 23.32 -2.59
C PRO A 257 -22.09 24.68 -3.22
N ALA A 258 -21.66 24.94 -4.45
CA ALA A 258 -21.94 26.17 -5.20
C ALA A 258 -23.30 26.18 -5.93
N ASP A 259 -24.02 25.05 -6.06
CA ASP A 259 -25.27 24.97 -6.83
C ASP A 259 -26.57 25.21 -6.01
N THR A 260 -26.48 25.57 -4.74
CA THR A 260 -27.64 25.98 -3.95
C THR A 260 -27.69 27.50 -3.79
N VAL A 261 -27.93 28.21 -4.88
CA VAL A 261 -28.48 29.59 -4.78
C VAL A 261 -30.01 29.46 -4.65
N PRO A 262 -30.62 29.85 -3.55
CA PRO A 262 -32.08 29.88 -3.47
C PRO A 262 -32.60 30.96 -4.43
N GLU A 263 -33.44 30.53 -5.39
CA GLU A 263 -34.23 31.47 -6.18
C GLU A 263 -35.06 32.34 -5.22
N SER A 264 -34.73 33.62 -5.22
CA SER A 264 -35.55 34.64 -4.54
C SER A 264 -36.89 34.75 -5.26
N GLY A 265 -37.92 34.13 -4.67
CA GLY A 265 -39.29 34.28 -5.11
C GLY A 265 -39.71 35.75 -5.00
N THR A 266 -39.91 36.39 -6.14
CA THR A 266 -40.68 37.58 -6.30
C THR A 266 -42.16 37.24 -6.20
N SER A 267 -42.81 37.70 -5.14
CA SER A 267 -44.29 37.75 -5.06
C SER A 267 -44.75 38.98 -5.83
N PRO A 268 -45.76 38.90 -6.66
CA PRO A 268 -46.51 40.05 -7.13
C PRO A 268 -47.62 40.43 -6.17
N SER A 269 -47.81 41.70 -6.04
CA SER A 269 -48.84 42.52 -5.34
C SER A 269 -50.23 41.95 -5.28
#